data_4f39ee973c2e9eeeb737fc9be07ec8fb
#
_entry.id   4f39ee973c2e9eeeb737fc9be07ec8fb
#
_cell.length_a   1.000
_cell.length_b   1.000
_cell.length_c   1.000
_cell.angle_alpha   90.00
_cell.angle_beta   90.00
_cell.angle_gamma   90.00
#
_symmetry.space_group_name_H-M   'P 1'
#
loop_
_entity.id
_entity.type
_entity.pdbx_description
1 polymer ?
#
loop_
_entity_poly.entity_id
_entity_poly.type
_entity_poly.pdbx_seq_one_letter_code
_entity_poly.pdbx_strand_id
1 'polypeptide(L)'
;MRYNSMKRITFTPTATSQWLKLSQEVRVRVNARLEQFAETGHGDVKRLKGRAGMRLRLGDWRVIFYEERGTIIITAVGHRREIYN
;
A
#
# COMPACT_ATOMS: atom_id res chain seq x y z
N MET A 1 -26.47 -14.92 -1.28
CA MET A 1 -25.08 -15.12 -1.46
C MET A 1 -24.31 -13.82 -1.61
N ARG A 2 -23.21 -13.80 -1.00
CA ARG A 2 -22.39 -12.64 -1.06
C ARG A 2 -21.04 -13.02 -1.59
N TYR A 3 -20.50 -12.22 -2.41
CA TYR A 3 -19.17 -12.49 -2.83
C TYR A 3 -18.29 -11.33 -2.42
N ASN A 4 -17.05 -11.61 -2.41
CA ASN A 4 -16.05 -10.69 -1.98
C ASN A 4 -15.78 -9.68 -3.08
N SER A 5 -15.84 -8.41 -2.74
CA SER A 5 -15.52 -7.37 -3.69
C SER A 5 -14.13 -6.82 -3.42
N MET A 6 -13.21 -7.73 -3.13
CA MET A 6 -11.84 -7.37 -2.88
C MET A 6 -11.27 -6.55 -4.03
N LYS A 7 -10.63 -5.45 -3.68
CA LYS A 7 -10.02 -4.59 -4.69
C LYS A 7 -8.75 -5.21 -5.23
N ARG A 8 -8.42 -4.88 -6.45
CA ARG A 8 -7.16 -5.32 -7.03
C ARG A 8 -6.02 -4.48 -6.50
N ILE A 9 -4.84 -5.06 -6.46
CA ILE A 9 -3.63 -4.36 -6.02
C ILE A 9 -2.63 -4.45 -7.16
N THR A 10 -2.10 -3.30 -7.56
CA THR A 10 -1.05 -3.26 -8.57
C THR A 10 0.02 -2.29 -8.13
N PHE A 11 1.23 -2.47 -8.65
CA PHE A 11 2.39 -1.66 -8.29
C PHE A 11 2.89 -0.93 -9.53
N THR A 12 3.27 0.33 -9.37
CA THR A 12 4.01 1.02 -10.42
C THR A 12 5.42 0.44 -10.51
N PRO A 13 6.14 0.69 -11.61
CA PRO A 13 7.52 0.23 -11.71
C PRO A 13 8.41 0.72 -10.56
N THR A 14 8.23 1.97 -10.14
CA THR A 14 9.00 2.50 -9.01
C THR A 14 8.68 1.72 -7.73
N ALA A 15 7.40 1.49 -7.46
CA ALA A 15 6.99 0.76 -6.27
C ALA A 15 7.46 -0.69 -6.32
N THR A 16 7.44 -1.30 -7.51
CA THR A 16 7.93 -2.66 -7.67
C THR A 16 9.42 -2.75 -7.31
N SER A 17 10.19 -1.79 -7.79
CA SER A 17 11.62 -1.75 -7.48
C SER A 17 11.85 -1.60 -5.98
N GLN A 18 11.09 -0.75 -5.33
CA GLN A 18 11.20 -0.56 -3.89
C GLN A 18 10.78 -1.82 -3.14
N TRP A 19 9.71 -2.46 -3.59
CA TRP A 19 9.21 -3.69 -3.00
C TRP A 19 10.29 -4.79 -3.02
N LEU A 20 10.98 -4.93 -4.14
CA LEU A 20 11.99 -5.96 -4.30
C LEU A 20 13.19 -5.76 -3.37
N LYS A 21 13.39 -4.55 -2.88
CA LYS A 21 14.48 -4.26 -1.95
C LYS A 21 14.12 -4.57 -0.50
N LEU A 22 12.86 -4.83 -0.21
CA LEU A 22 12.44 -5.17 1.14
C LEU A 22 12.86 -6.59 1.47
N SER A 23 13.11 -6.84 2.75
CA SER A 23 13.36 -8.22 3.19
C SER A 23 12.10 -9.05 3.01
N GLN A 24 12.27 -10.35 2.94
CA GLN A 24 11.13 -11.24 2.79
C GLN A 24 10.16 -11.07 3.96
N GLU A 25 10.68 -10.94 5.16
CA GLU A 25 9.84 -10.77 6.35
C GLU A 25 8.97 -9.52 6.24
N VAL A 26 9.56 -8.43 5.78
CA VAL A 26 8.81 -7.18 5.63
C VAL A 26 7.77 -7.31 4.52
N ARG A 27 8.16 -7.95 3.39
CA ARG A 27 7.21 -8.14 2.29
C ARG A 27 5.99 -8.93 2.73
N VAL A 28 6.19 -9.98 3.52
CA VAL A 28 5.07 -10.79 4.01
C VAL A 28 4.14 -9.94 4.87
N ARG A 29 4.71 -9.13 5.75
CA ARG A 29 3.91 -8.29 6.64
C ARG A 29 3.14 -7.22 5.88
N VAL A 30 3.82 -6.56 4.95
CA VAL A 30 3.18 -5.52 4.16
C VAL A 30 2.08 -6.11 3.30
N ASN A 31 2.36 -7.25 2.68
CA ASN A 31 1.38 -7.90 1.82
C ASN A 31 0.12 -8.29 2.59
N ALA A 32 0.29 -8.83 3.79
CA ALA A 32 -0.86 -9.23 4.60
C ALA A 32 -1.76 -8.04 4.91
N ARG A 33 -1.15 -6.90 5.25
CA ARG A 33 -1.93 -5.71 5.55
C ARG A 33 -2.57 -5.11 4.32
N LEU A 34 -1.89 -5.17 3.18
CA LEU A 34 -2.46 -4.69 1.93
C LEU A 34 -3.66 -5.53 1.53
N GLU A 35 -3.57 -6.84 1.68
CA GLU A 35 -4.70 -7.71 1.36
C GLU A 35 -5.87 -7.46 2.29
N GLN A 36 -5.59 -7.27 3.57
CA GLN A 36 -6.64 -6.95 4.53
C GLN A 36 -7.33 -5.63 4.14
N PHE A 37 -6.55 -4.63 3.79
CA PHE A 37 -7.11 -3.34 3.39
C PHE A 37 -7.92 -3.48 2.10
N ALA A 38 -7.42 -4.22 1.13
CA ALA A 38 -8.13 -4.43 -0.13
C ALA A 38 -9.45 -5.14 0.07
N GLU A 39 -9.50 -6.04 1.04
CA GLU A 39 -10.67 -6.85 1.31
C GLU A 39 -11.70 -6.13 2.17
N THR A 40 -11.25 -5.45 3.21
CA THR A 40 -12.14 -4.91 4.24
C THR A 40 -12.21 -3.40 4.29
N GLY A 41 -11.24 -2.73 3.70
CA GLY A 41 -11.12 -1.27 3.83
C GLY A 41 -10.49 -0.83 5.15
N HIS A 42 -10.11 -1.78 6.00
CA HIS A 42 -9.54 -1.43 7.30
C HIS A 42 -8.04 -1.23 7.21
N GLY A 43 -7.57 -0.16 7.82
CA GLY A 43 -6.16 0.14 7.86
C GLY A 43 -5.94 1.56 8.37
N ASP A 44 -4.71 1.87 8.72
CA ASP A 44 -4.35 3.20 9.17
C ASP A 44 -4.01 4.04 7.95
N VAL A 45 -5.05 4.63 7.35
CA VAL A 45 -4.95 5.34 6.08
C VAL A 45 -5.24 6.82 6.29
N LYS A 46 -4.39 7.65 5.69
CA LYS A 46 -4.60 9.10 5.70
C LYS A 46 -4.28 9.68 4.33
N ARG A 47 -4.88 10.83 4.03
CA ARG A 47 -4.54 11.58 2.83
C ARG A 47 -3.15 12.16 2.96
N LEU A 48 -2.45 12.20 1.84
CA LEU A 48 -1.18 12.89 1.80
C LEU A 48 -1.43 14.40 1.80
N LYS A 49 -0.55 15.12 2.49
CA LYS A 49 -0.62 16.57 2.50
C LYS A 49 0.14 17.11 1.30
N GLY A 50 -0.47 18.08 0.61
CA GLY A 50 0.20 18.78 -0.47
C GLY A 50 0.32 18.02 -1.77
N ARG A 51 -0.24 16.83 -1.86
CA ARG A 51 -0.24 16.07 -3.11
C ARG A 51 -1.32 15.00 -3.07
N ALA A 52 -1.67 14.51 -4.24
CA ALA A 52 -2.69 13.48 -4.34
C ALA A 52 -2.19 12.15 -3.80
N GLY A 53 -3.11 11.36 -3.30
CA GLY A 53 -2.79 10.03 -2.84
C GLY A 53 -3.06 9.81 -1.38
N MET A 54 -2.87 8.57 -0.98
CA MET A 54 -3.13 8.11 0.37
C MET A 54 -1.88 7.43 0.92
N ARG A 55 -1.81 7.38 2.23
CA ARG A 55 -0.73 6.70 2.93
C ARG A 55 -1.33 5.63 3.83
N LEU A 56 -0.85 4.42 3.69
CA LEU A 56 -1.17 3.33 4.60
C LEU A 56 0.03 3.09 5.50
N ARG A 57 -0.19 3.18 6.81
CA ARG A 57 0.87 3.01 7.80
C ARG A 57 0.82 1.60 8.36
N LEU A 58 1.99 0.94 8.36
CA LEU A 58 2.13 -0.41 8.89
C LEU A 58 3.40 -0.45 9.76
N GLY A 59 3.28 0.00 11.01
CA GLY A 59 4.44 0.12 11.86
C GLY A 59 5.40 1.17 11.32
N ASP A 60 6.64 0.76 11.08
CA ASP A 60 7.64 1.68 10.52
C ASP A 60 7.61 1.75 9.00
N TRP A 61 6.69 1.03 8.38
CA TRP A 61 6.61 0.98 6.93
C TRP A 61 5.45 1.81 6.43
N ARG A 62 5.60 2.30 5.22
CA ARG A 62 4.59 3.16 4.59
C ARG A 62 4.34 2.69 3.18
N VAL A 63 3.07 2.70 2.79
CA VAL A 63 2.67 2.42 1.43
C VAL A 63 1.92 3.64 0.92
N ILE A 64 2.35 4.18 -0.20
CA ILE A 64 1.67 5.31 -0.83
C ILE A 64 0.89 4.75 -2.01
N PHE A 65 -0.36 5.13 -2.12
CA PHE A 65 -1.22 4.57 -3.14
C PHE A 65 -2.34 5.54 -3.50
N TYR A 66 -3.01 5.25 -4.58
CA TYR A 66 -4.29 5.87 -4.90
C TYR A 66 -5.21 4.78 -5.46
N GLU A 67 -6.50 5.08 -5.49
CA GLU A 67 -7.47 4.12 -5.99
C GLU A 67 -8.09 4.62 -7.27
N GLU A 68 -8.33 3.69 -8.18
CA GLU A 68 -8.95 3.99 -9.45
C GLU A 68 -9.75 2.78 -9.88
N ARG A 69 -11.07 2.95 -9.94
CA ARG A 69 -11.98 1.91 -10.44
C ARG A 69 -11.77 0.56 -9.76
N GLY A 70 -11.72 0.56 -8.44
CA GLY A 70 -11.59 -0.68 -7.69
C GLY A 70 -10.19 -1.25 -7.66
N THR A 71 -9.20 -0.50 -8.11
CA THR A 71 -7.82 -0.92 -8.08
C THR A 71 -7.02 0.00 -7.16
N ILE A 72 -6.25 -0.60 -6.27
CA ILE A 72 -5.31 0.11 -5.43
C ILE A 72 -3.99 0.13 -6.18
N ILE A 73 -3.53 1.31 -6.55
CA ILE A 73 -2.31 1.48 -7.33
C ILE A 73 -1.23 1.99 -6.39
N ILE A 74 -0.25 1.14 -6.10
CA ILE A 74 0.80 1.47 -5.15
C ILE A 74 1.92 2.16 -5.90
N THR A 75 2.23 3.39 -5.47
CA THR A 75 3.22 4.22 -6.12
C THR A 75 4.54 4.27 -5.37
N ALA A 76 4.55 3.91 -4.08
CA ALA A 76 5.78 3.86 -3.30
C ALA A 76 5.59 2.97 -2.08
N VAL A 77 6.66 2.30 -1.67
CA VAL A 77 6.67 1.52 -0.44
C VAL A 77 8.07 1.61 0.16
N GLY A 78 8.15 1.81 1.47
CA GLY A 78 9.44 1.92 2.12
C GLY A 78 9.34 2.24 3.58
N HIS A 79 10.49 2.39 4.19
CA HIS A 79 10.59 2.75 5.58
C HIS A 79 10.17 4.20 5.76
N ARG A 80 9.54 4.50 6.91
CA ARG A 80 9.01 5.84 7.18
C ARG A 80 10.06 6.94 7.03
N ARG A 81 11.33 6.60 7.26
CA ARG A 81 12.41 7.59 7.15
C ARG A 81 12.80 7.89 5.72
N GLU A 82 12.46 7.00 4.81
CA GLU A 82 12.88 7.13 3.42
C GLU A 82 11.76 7.57 2.49
N ILE A 83 10.55 7.18 2.83
CA ILE A 83 9.42 7.35 1.93
C ILE A 83 9.05 8.82 1.70
N TYR A 84 9.39 9.70 2.61
CA TYR A 84 9.05 11.11 2.54
C TYR A 84 10.22 12.02 2.20
N ASN A 85 11.35 11.46 1.88
CA ASN A 85 12.52 12.23 1.54
C ASN A 85 12.58 12.52 0.05
#